data_b0fca49aeb0b07072fa736b8996e5742
#
_entry.id   b0fca49aeb0b07072fa736b8996e5742
#
_cell.length_a   1.000
_cell.length_b   1.000
_cell.length_c   1.000
_cell.angle_alpha   90.00
_cell.angle_beta   90.00
_cell.angle_gamma   90.00
#
_symmetry.space_group_name_H-M   'P 1'
#
loop_
_entity.id
_entity.type
_entity.pdbx_description
1 polymer ?
#
loop_
_entity_poly.entity_id
_entity_poly.type
_entity_poly.pdbx_seq_one_letter_code
_entity_poly.pdbx_strand_id
1 'polypeptide(L)'
;MKSMDVSYLGEFFSFIFGLVFGSFANVAILRQNTGERISTGRSRCFECGKDLRWYELIPLLSFLIQKGKCRRCKSRISWQYFIVELVAGIAFLLTYLKWASEYGARGDIRILIWWLLLEWLLLVISVYDFRHKIISDAYSYFFAALALFGAFVFLETNLSAALYSIIPAAFLFLLWVISNGRWIGLGDSKLFLGAGFFLGLKGAISALILSFWIGAVFGILLLFFKKKISLKAEVPFGPFLSLGIMVIFFFPRFFDFTFNAFLV
;
A
#
# COMPACT_ATOMS: atom_id res chain seq x y z
N MET A 1 -29.79 -10.32 -19.18
CA MET A 1 -28.62 -11.23 -19.37
C MET A 1 -27.36 -10.54 -19.87
N LYS A 2 -27.39 -9.46 -20.68
CA LYS A 2 -26.19 -8.78 -21.20
C LYS A 2 -25.38 -7.90 -20.20
N SER A 3 -25.94 -7.53 -19.06
CA SER A 3 -25.23 -6.67 -18.07
C SER A 3 -24.31 -7.44 -17.12
N MET A 4 -24.53 -8.72 -16.93
CA MET A 4 -23.68 -9.56 -16.06
C MET A 4 -22.31 -9.88 -16.68
N ASP A 5 -22.26 -10.08 -18.01
CA ASP A 5 -21.02 -10.48 -18.70
C ASP A 5 -19.94 -9.36 -18.70
N VAL A 6 -20.38 -8.10 -18.74
CA VAL A 6 -19.44 -6.94 -18.73
C VAL A 6 -18.81 -6.74 -17.35
N SER A 7 -19.52 -7.06 -16.28
CA SER A 7 -19.00 -6.95 -14.90
C SER A 7 -17.83 -7.92 -14.66
N TYR A 8 -18.00 -9.19 -15.00
CA TYR A 8 -16.95 -10.21 -14.82
C TYR A 8 -15.67 -9.92 -15.62
N LEU A 9 -15.80 -9.32 -16.81
CA LEU A 9 -14.64 -8.88 -17.59
C LEU A 9 -13.87 -7.77 -16.87
N GLY A 10 -14.55 -6.77 -16.31
CA GLY A 10 -13.92 -5.70 -15.55
C GLY A 10 -13.18 -6.21 -14.30
N GLU A 11 -13.79 -7.12 -13.56
CA GLU A 11 -13.21 -7.79 -12.40
C GLU A 11 -11.94 -8.55 -12.78
N PHE A 12 -12.03 -9.37 -13.83
CA PHE A 12 -10.88 -10.15 -14.33
C PHE A 12 -9.73 -9.25 -14.79
N PHE A 13 -10.02 -8.23 -15.60
CA PHE A 13 -8.99 -7.32 -16.08
C PHE A 13 -8.36 -6.51 -14.94
N SER A 14 -9.15 -6.07 -13.97
CA SER A 14 -8.62 -5.34 -12.81
C SER A 14 -7.66 -6.20 -12.00
N PHE A 15 -8.00 -7.47 -11.75
CA PHE A 15 -7.12 -8.42 -11.08
C PHE A 15 -5.81 -8.62 -11.84
N ILE A 16 -5.87 -8.92 -13.15
CA ILE A 16 -4.67 -9.11 -13.99
C ILE A 16 -3.81 -7.84 -14.01
N PHE A 17 -4.43 -6.68 -14.13
CA PHE A 17 -3.74 -5.39 -14.10
C PHE A 17 -3.02 -5.19 -12.77
N GLY A 18 -3.69 -5.53 -11.66
CA GLY A 18 -3.08 -5.51 -10.33
C GLY A 18 -1.86 -6.43 -10.21
N LEU A 19 -1.92 -7.64 -10.78
CA LEU A 19 -0.76 -8.54 -10.81
C LEU A 19 0.43 -7.92 -11.55
N VAL A 20 0.19 -7.28 -12.70
CA VAL A 20 1.25 -6.61 -13.49
C VAL A 20 1.83 -5.43 -12.71
N PHE A 21 0.99 -4.61 -12.08
CA PHE A 21 1.44 -3.51 -11.23
C PHE A 21 2.16 -3.99 -9.97
N GLY A 22 1.79 -5.14 -9.41
CA GLY A 22 2.51 -5.79 -8.32
C GLY A 22 3.92 -6.23 -8.73
N SER A 23 4.06 -6.80 -9.93
CA SER A 23 5.37 -7.15 -10.49
C SER A 23 6.23 -5.89 -10.70
N PHE A 24 5.64 -4.80 -11.21
CA PHE A 24 6.31 -3.51 -11.34
C PHE A 24 6.66 -2.89 -9.98
N ALA A 25 5.82 -3.04 -8.95
CA ALA A 25 6.12 -2.60 -7.59
C ALA A 25 7.40 -3.25 -7.05
N ASN A 26 7.59 -4.55 -7.29
CA ASN A 26 8.84 -5.24 -6.92
C ASN A 26 10.07 -4.61 -7.60
N VAL A 27 9.96 -4.21 -8.88
CA VAL A 27 11.06 -3.52 -9.58
C VAL A 27 11.32 -2.15 -8.94
N ALA A 28 10.27 -1.37 -8.66
CA ALA A 28 10.38 -0.07 -8.03
C ALA A 28 11.07 -0.15 -6.66
N ILE A 29 10.64 -1.11 -5.82
CA ILE A 29 11.20 -1.34 -4.48
C ILE A 29 12.67 -1.74 -4.53
N LEU A 30 13.03 -2.64 -5.46
CA LEU A 30 14.39 -3.18 -5.53
C LEU A 30 15.41 -2.23 -6.14
N ARG A 31 14.97 -1.35 -7.05
CA ARG A 31 15.86 -0.39 -7.72
C ARG A 31 15.94 0.96 -7.03
N GLN A 32 15.06 1.23 -6.09
CA GLN A 32 15.11 2.49 -5.35
C GLN A 32 16.43 2.62 -4.57
N ASN A 33 17.07 3.78 -4.67
CA ASN A 33 18.34 4.12 -4.02
C ASN A 33 19.54 3.22 -4.41
N THR A 34 19.44 2.42 -5.49
CA THR A 34 20.54 1.60 -6.01
C THR A 34 21.33 2.27 -7.13
N GLY A 35 20.86 3.41 -7.64
CA GLY A 35 21.39 4.04 -8.85
C GLY A 35 20.85 3.43 -10.15
N GLU A 36 20.14 2.31 -10.10
CA GLU A 36 19.49 1.72 -11.27
C GLU A 36 18.19 2.46 -11.61
N ARG A 37 17.96 2.74 -12.89
CA ARG A 37 16.71 3.37 -13.33
C ARG A 37 15.55 2.39 -13.25
N ILE A 38 14.41 2.84 -12.71
CA ILE A 38 13.19 2.03 -12.58
C ILE A 38 12.58 1.71 -13.96
N SER A 39 12.67 2.66 -14.90
CA SER A 39 12.04 2.58 -16.22
C SER A 39 12.87 1.88 -17.30
N THR A 40 14.17 1.68 -17.08
CA THR A 40 15.08 1.10 -18.08
C THR A 40 15.86 -0.07 -17.50
N GLY A 41 16.14 -1.06 -18.34
CA GLY A 41 16.88 -2.26 -17.96
C GLY A 41 16.00 -3.53 -17.86
N ARG A 42 16.63 -4.68 -17.98
CA ARG A 42 15.97 -5.97 -17.89
C ARG A 42 15.98 -6.49 -16.46
N SER A 43 14.97 -7.27 -16.11
CA SER A 43 14.97 -8.04 -14.87
C SER A 43 15.99 -9.18 -15.00
N ARG A 44 16.82 -9.36 -13.96
CA ARG A 44 17.89 -10.35 -13.94
C ARG A 44 17.85 -11.19 -12.67
N CYS A 45 18.36 -12.39 -12.75
CA CYS A 45 18.60 -13.20 -11.55
C CYS A 45 19.75 -12.58 -10.74
N PHE A 46 19.54 -12.32 -9.45
CA PHE A 46 20.56 -11.69 -8.59
C PHE A 46 21.78 -12.59 -8.38
N GLU A 47 21.62 -13.93 -8.45
CA GLU A 47 22.72 -14.87 -8.21
C GLU A 47 23.58 -15.11 -9.44
N CYS A 48 22.97 -15.33 -10.62
CA CYS A 48 23.73 -15.70 -11.82
C CYS A 48 23.78 -14.63 -12.91
N GLY A 49 23.17 -13.46 -12.68
CA GLY A 49 23.16 -12.34 -13.61
C GLY A 49 22.39 -12.57 -14.92
N LYS A 50 21.75 -13.75 -15.11
CA LYS A 50 20.98 -14.04 -16.33
C LYS A 50 19.81 -13.09 -16.46
N ASP A 51 19.63 -12.48 -17.63
CA ASP A 51 18.41 -11.73 -17.98
C ASP A 51 17.21 -12.69 -18.04
N LEU A 52 16.10 -12.26 -17.41
CA LEU A 52 14.87 -13.02 -17.41
C LEU A 52 14.12 -12.79 -18.74
N ARG A 53 13.56 -13.87 -19.28
CA ARG A 53 12.72 -13.81 -20.49
C ARG A 53 11.29 -13.39 -20.10
N TRP A 54 10.50 -12.86 -21.03
CA TRP A 54 9.16 -12.36 -20.79
C TRP A 54 8.23 -13.37 -20.07
N TYR A 55 8.30 -14.66 -20.41
CA TYR A 55 7.50 -15.71 -19.78
C TYR A 55 7.99 -16.07 -18.36
N GLU A 56 9.22 -15.70 -17.99
CA GLU A 56 9.76 -15.83 -16.63
C GLU A 56 9.29 -14.63 -15.75
N LEU A 57 8.62 -13.65 -16.33
CA LEU A 57 8.10 -12.45 -15.68
C LEU A 57 6.57 -12.42 -15.59
N ILE A 58 5.85 -13.45 -16.11
CA ILE A 58 4.40 -13.52 -15.97
C ILE A 58 4.06 -13.64 -14.48
N PRO A 59 3.34 -12.65 -13.92
CA PRO A 59 3.11 -12.61 -12.49
C PRO A 59 2.41 -13.87 -11.98
N LEU A 60 2.75 -14.31 -10.78
CA LEU A 60 2.33 -15.53 -10.11
C LEU A 60 2.67 -16.82 -10.89
N LEU A 61 2.29 -16.90 -12.16
CA LEU A 61 2.46 -18.12 -12.98
C LEU A 61 3.93 -18.50 -13.12
N SER A 62 4.81 -17.54 -13.38
CA SER A 62 6.24 -17.80 -13.51
C SER A 62 6.84 -18.37 -12.23
N PHE A 63 6.45 -17.84 -11.08
CA PHE A 63 6.90 -18.32 -9.77
C PHE A 63 6.43 -19.75 -9.50
N LEU A 64 5.16 -20.05 -9.76
CA LEU A 64 4.57 -21.39 -9.56
C LEU A 64 5.21 -22.43 -10.49
N ILE A 65 5.31 -22.13 -11.79
CA ILE A 65 5.90 -23.04 -12.79
C ILE A 65 7.39 -23.30 -12.49
N GLN A 66 8.11 -22.27 -12.02
CA GLN A 66 9.52 -22.38 -11.65
C GLN A 66 9.73 -22.96 -10.24
N LYS A 67 8.63 -23.23 -9.49
CA LYS A 67 8.65 -23.71 -8.11
C LYS A 67 9.54 -22.82 -7.21
N GLY A 68 9.47 -21.50 -7.42
CA GLY A 68 10.26 -20.53 -6.68
C GLY A 68 11.78 -20.61 -6.89
N LYS A 69 12.25 -21.10 -8.05
CA LYS A 69 13.68 -21.25 -8.34
C LYS A 69 14.05 -20.73 -9.72
N CYS A 70 15.23 -20.13 -9.83
CA CYS A 70 15.77 -19.70 -11.12
C CYS A 70 15.95 -20.92 -12.08
N ARG A 71 15.52 -20.77 -13.33
CA ARG A 71 15.63 -21.85 -14.33
C ARG A 71 17.09 -22.25 -14.63
N ARG A 72 18.05 -21.29 -14.54
CA ARG A 72 19.45 -21.51 -14.87
C ARG A 72 20.24 -22.05 -13.67
N CYS A 73 20.33 -21.28 -12.58
CA CYS A 73 21.20 -21.62 -11.44
C CYS A 73 20.47 -22.31 -10.28
N LYS A 74 19.14 -22.49 -10.36
CA LYS A 74 18.28 -23.11 -9.33
C LYS A 74 18.27 -22.38 -7.98
N SER A 75 18.84 -21.16 -7.88
CA SER A 75 18.74 -20.33 -6.68
C SER A 75 17.29 -20.03 -6.34
N ARG A 76 17.00 -19.84 -5.06
CA ARG A 76 15.64 -19.56 -4.58
C ARG A 76 15.23 -18.12 -4.94
N ILE A 77 14.01 -17.97 -5.47
CA ILE A 77 13.36 -16.68 -5.70
C ILE A 77 12.62 -16.32 -4.41
N SER A 78 12.74 -15.06 -3.95
CA SER A 78 12.06 -14.59 -2.76
C SER A 78 10.53 -14.69 -2.89
N TRP A 79 9.87 -15.16 -1.83
CA TRP A 79 8.40 -15.16 -1.72
C TRP A 79 7.78 -13.75 -1.80
N GLN A 80 8.57 -12.71 -1.55
CA GLN A 80 8.13 -11.33 -1.69
C GLN A 80 7.50 -11.07 -3.06
N TYR A 81 8.11 -11.58 -4.15
CA TYR A 81 7.58 -11.38 -5.50
C TYR A 81 6.16 -11.90 -5.63
N PHE A 82 5.95 -13.15 -5.22
CA PHE A 82 4.64 -13.79 -5.28
C PHE A 82 3.60 -13.08 -4.41
N ILE A 83 3.96 -12.74 -3.17
CA ILE A 83 3.05 -12.10 -2.20
C ILE A 83 2.66 -10.70 -2.69
N VAL A 84 3.61 -9.88 -3.14
CA VAL A 84 3.35 -8.52 -3.60
C VAL A 84 2.46 -8.53 -4.85
N GLU A 85 2.71 -9.43 -5.79
CA GLU A 85 1.89 -9.59 -6.99
C GLU A 85 0.44 -10.01 -6.63
N LEU A 86 0.30 -11.01 -5.76
CA LEU A 86 -1.01 -11.50 -5.33
C LEU A 86 -1.80 -10.42 -4.57
N VAL A 87 -1.15 -9.73 -3.62
CA VAL A 87 -1.77 -8.66 -2.84
C VAL A 87 -2.21 -7.52 -3.76
N ALA A 88 -1.37 -7.10 -4.71
CA ALA A 88 -1.75 -6.07 -5.69
C ALA A 88 -2.94 -6.50 -6.56
N GLY A 89 -2.96 -7.76 -7.01
CA GLY A 89 -4.08 -8.30 -7.78
C GLY A 89 -5.40 -8.27 -7.02
N ILE A 90 -5.39 -8.75 -5.76
CA ILE A 90 -6.57 -8.75 -4.89
C ILE A 90 -7.01 -7.32 -4.58
N ALA A 91 -6.09 -6.44 -4.26
CA ALA A 91 -6.37 -5.08 -3.89
C ALA A 91 -7.00 -4.32 -5.06
N PHE A 92 -6.47 -4.42 -6.28
CA PHE A 92 -7.04 -3.80 -7.48
C PHE A 92 -8.43 -4.35 -7.81
N LEU A 93 -8.66 -5.65 -7.63
CA LEU A 93 -9.98 -6.24 -7.77
C LEU A 93 -10.98 -5.64 -6.77
N LEU A 94 -10.61 -5.54 -5.49
CA LEU A 94 -11.46 -4.96 -4.45
C LEU A 94 -11.76 -3.48 -4.73
N THR A 95 -10.77 -2.72 -5.20
CA THR A 95 -10.94 -1.32 -5.59
C THR A 95 -11.89 -1.18 -6.78
N TYR A 96 -11.79 -2.05 -7.78
CA TYR A 96 -12.75 -2.09 -8.88
C TYR A 96 -14.17 -2.40 -8.41
N LEU A 97 -14.33 -3.42 -7.54
CA LEU A 97 -15.63 -3.78 -6.99
C LEU A 97 -16.26 -2.63 -6.18
N LYS A 98 -15.45 -1.95 -5.38
CA LYS A 98 -15.89 -0.76 -4.65
C LYS A 98 -16.33 0.35 -5.60
N TRP A 99 -15.51 0.69 -6.58
CA TRP A 99 -15.83 1.70 -7.58
C TRP A 99 -17.11 1.35 -8.35
N ALA A 100 -17.25 0.11 -8.80
CA ALA A 100 -18.44 -0.36 -9.51
C ALA A 100 -19.71 -0.32 -8.63
N SER A 101 -19.59 -0.58 -7.33
CA SER A 101 -20.72 -0.49 -6.40
C SER A 101 -21.13 0.95 -6.09
N GLU A 102 -20.19 1.90 -6.06
CA GLU A 102 -20.46 3.30 -5.73
C GLU A 102 -20.93 4.12 -6.96
N TYR A 103 -20.33 3.89 -8.12
CA TYR A 103 -20.54 4.72 -9.31
C TYR A 103 -21.28 3.97 -10.46
N GLY A 104 -21.32 2.63 -10.41
CA GLY A 104 -21.95 1.80 -11.46
C GLY A 104 -21.27 1.91 -12.83
N ALA A 105 -21.98 1.46 -13.88
CA ALA A 105 -21.44 1.41 -15.25
C ALA A 105 -21.15 2.81 -15.89
N ARG A 106 -21.66 3.88 -15.29
CA ARG A 106 -21.45 5.27 -15.75
C ARG A 106 -20.43 6.02 -14.91
N GLY A 107 -19.76 5.33 -13.99
CA GLY A 107 -18.75 5.92 -13.11
C GLY A 107 -17.59 6.52 -13.89
N ASP A 108 -17.04 7.62 -13.36
CA ASP A 108 -15.85 8.23 -13.93
C ASP A 108 -14.64 7.32 -13.73
N ILE A 109 -14.12 6.77 -14.81
CA ILE A 109 -12.94 5.89 -14.81
C ILE A 109 -11.69 6.58 -14.23
N ARG A 110 -11.64 7.92 -14.27
CA ARG A 110 -10.50 8.67 -13.72
C ARG A 110 -10.41 8.51 -12.21
N ILE A 111 -11.55 8.37 -11.51
CA ILE A 111 -11.61 8.09 -10.07
C ILE A 111 -11.03 6.71 -9.79
N LEU A 112 -11.40 5.69 -10.57
CA LEU A 112 -10.84 4.35 -10.43
C LEU A 112 -9.32 4.37 -10.62
N ILE A 113 -8.83 5.00 -11.69
CA ILE A 113 -7.38 5.09 -11.96
C ILE A 113 -6.67 5.80 -10.80
N TRP A 114 -7.25 6.87 -10.27
CA TRP A 114 -6.69 7.59 -9.13
C TRP A 114 -6.60 6.71 -7.88
N TRP A 115 -7.66 5.94 -7.54
CA TRP A 115 -7.64 5.01 -6.42
C TRP A 115 -6.58 3.93 -6.59
N LEU A 116 -6.50 3.31 -7.77
CA LEU A 116 -5.51 2.27 -8.07
C LEU A 116 -4.06 2.78 -7.96
N LEU A 117 -3.80 4.01 -8.36
CA LEU A 117 -2.47 4.63 -8.22
C LEU A 117 -2.10 4.89 -6.76
N LEU A 118 -3.05 5.40 -5.94
CA LEU A 118 -2.83 5.60 -4.51
C LEU A 118 -2.56 4.27 -3.79
N GLU A 119 -3.35 3.26 -4.11
CA GLU A 119 -3.20 1.91 -3.56
C GLU A 119 -1.85 1.28 -3.92
N TRP A 120 -1.44 1.42 -5.18
CA TRP A 120 -0.14 0.95 -5.62
C TRP A 120 1.01 1.64 -4.87
N LEU A 121 0.92 2.95 -4.64
CA LEU A 121 1.91 3.69 -3.86
C LEU A 121 1.96 3.21 -2.41
N LEU A 122 0.81 2.98 -1.77
CA LEU A 122 0.75 2.41 -0.42
C LEU A 122 1.39 1.03 -0.34
N LEU A 123 1.19 0.18 -1.35
CA LEU A 123 1.83 -1.13 -1.43
C LEU A 123 3.35 -0.98 -1.55
N VAL A 124 3.84 -0.10 -2.43
CA VAL A 124 5.28 0.15 -2.60
C VAL A 124 5.89 0.67 -1.30
N ILE A 125 5.28 1.66 -0.66
CA ILE A 125 5.74 2.24 0.61
C ILE A 125 5.79 1.16 1.69
N SER A 126 4.72 0.37 1.82
CA SER A 126 4.59 -0.69 2.82
C SER A 126 5.69 -1.75 2.68
N VAL A 127 5.89 -2.26 1.46
CA VAL A 127 6.90 -3.32 1.23
C VAL A 127 8.32 -2.77 1.32
N TYR A 128 8.54 -1.52 0.90
CA TYR A 128 9.83 -0.85 1.04
C TYR A 128 10.19 -0.66 2.52
N ASP A 129 9.25 -0.17 3.34
CA ASP A 129 9.46 0.00 4.79
C ASP A 129 9.66 -1.35 5.49
N PHE A 130 8.89 -2.38 5.13
CA PHE A 130 9.07 -3.72 5.67
C PHE A 130 10.49 -4.27 5.43
N ARG A 131 11.09 -3.91 4.30
CA ARG A 131 12.42 -4.38 3.90
C ARG A 131 13.55 -3.55 4.47
N HIS A 132 13.41 -2.23 4.44
CA HIS A 132 14.47 -1.27 4.76
C HIS A 132 14.28 -0.55 6.10
N LYS A 133 13.11 -0.69 6.72
CA LYS A 133 12.69 0.02 7.95
C LYS A 133 12.76 1.55 7.81
N ILE A 134 12.52 2.03 6.62
CA ILE A 134 12.54 3.45 6.27
C ILE A 134 11.42 3.70 5.27
N ILE A 135 10.56 4.68 5.55
CA ILE A 135 9.57 5.17 4.60
C ILE A 135 10.25 6.10 3.61
N SER A 136 10.14 5.80 2.32
CA SER A 136 10.73 6.61 1.26
C SER A 136 10.05 7.96 1.12
N ASP A 137 10.83 9.03 1.22
CA ASP A 137 10.35 10.41 1.07
C ASP A 137 9.71 10.65 -0.31
N ALA A 138 10.35 10.16 -1.37
CA ALA A 138 9.86 10.35 -2.73
C ALA A 138 8.45 9.76 -2.92
N TYR A 139 8.23 8.52 -2.48
CA TYR A 139 6.91 7.89 -2.61
C TYR A 139 5.87 8.51 -1.67
N SER A 140 6.25 8.91 -0.45
CA SER A 140 5.34 9.54 0.50
C SER A 140 4.85 10.90 0.03
N TYR A 141 5.75 11.74 -0.48
CA TYR A 141 5.35 13.03 -1.03
C TYR A 141 4.56 12.89 -2.33
N PHE A 142 4.90 11.91 -3.17
CA PHE A 142 4.13 11.66 -4.39
C PHE A 142 2.72 11.14 -4.05
N PHE A 143 2.60 10.27 -3.05
CA PHE A 143 1.31 9.82 -2.52
C PHE A 143 0.49 11.00 -1.99
N ALA A 144 1.09 11.88 -1.17
CA ALA A 144 0.42 13.04 -0.62
C ALA A 144 -0.03 14.03 -1.72
N ALA A 145 0.82 14.31 -2.71
CA ALA A 145 0.49 15.18 -3.83
C ALA A 145 -0.65 14.62 -4.69
N LEU A 146 -0.61 13.31 -5.00
CA LEU A 146 -1.65 12.63 -5.76
C LEU A 146 -2.97 12.56 -5.00
N ALA A 147 -2.93 12.33 -3.69
CA ALA A 147 -4.10 12.33 -2.82
C ALA A 147 -4.72 13.73 -2.73
N LEU A 148 -3.91 14.77 -2.56
CA LEU A 148 -4.36 16.16 -2.54
C LEU A 148 -5.00 16.58 -3.87
N PHE A 149 -4.36 16.22 -5.00
CA PHE A 149 -4.91 16.47 -6.33
C PHE A 149 -6.33 15.86 -6.46
N GLY A 150 -6.48 14.59 -6.13
CA GLY A 150 -7.78 13.93 -6.25
C GLY A 150 -8.81 14.41 -5.22
N ALA A 151 -8.39 14.85 -4.04
CA ALA A 151 -9.29 15.47 -3.05
C ALA A 151 -9.97 16.70 -3.64
N PHE A 152 -9.26 17.57 -4.34
CA PHE A 152 -9.84 18.75 -4.97
C PHE A 152 -10.59 18.43 -6.28
N VAL A 153 -10.08 17.53 -7.11
CA VAL A 153 -10.61 17.28 -8.46
C VAL A 153 -11.79 16.30 -8.46
N PHE A 154 -11.75 15.27 -7.61
CA PHE A 154 -12.74 14.20 -7.63
C PHE A 154 -13.68 14.22 -6.42
N LEU A 155 -13.18 14.66 -5.25
CA LEU A 155 -13.99 14.73 -4.02
C LEU A 155 -14.52 16.13 -3.74
N GLU A 156 -14.20 17.12 -4.58
CA GLU A 156 -14.64 18.52 -4.46
C GLU A 156 -14.40 19.10 -3.04
N THR A 157 -13.32 18.62 -2.40
CA THR A 157 -12.98 19.01 -1.02
C THR A 157 -12.65 20.50 -0.97
N ASN A 158 -13.28 21.23 -0.04
CA ASN A 158 -12.93 22.63 0.18
C ASN A 158 -11.60 22.78 0.94
N LEU A 159 -10.99 23.97 0.85
CA LEU A 159 -9.68 24.25 1.46
C LEU A 159 -9.67 24.01 2.98
N SER A 160 -10.76 24.37 3.68
CA SER A 160 -10.83 24.17 5.13
C SER A 160 -10.82 22.69 5.51
N ALA A 161 -11.57 21.84 4.80
CA ALA A 161 -11.56 20.40 5.04
C ALA A 161 -10.19 19.78 4.73
N ALA A 162 -9.52 20.23 3.66
CA ALA A 162 -8.15 19.80 3.35
C ALA A 162 -7.16 20.21 4.46
N LEU A 163 -7.29 21.42 5.03
CA LEU A 163 -6.45 21.85 6.15
C LEU A 163 -6.72 21.03 7.43
N TYR A 164 -7.98 20.73 7.75
CA TYR A 164 -8.28 19.85 8.89
C TYR A 164 -7.76 18.44 8.71
N SER A 165 -7.70 17.93 7.50
CA SER A 165 -7.20 16.58 7.22
C SER A 165 -5.69 16.41 7.47
N ILE A 166 -4.95 17.49 7.68
CA ILE A 166 -3.53 17.49 8.08
C ILE A 166 -3.35 17.11 9.58
N ILE A 167 -4.39 17.26 10.41
CA ILE A 167 -4.29 17.07 11.87
C ILE A 167 -3.65 15.71 12.27
N PRO A 168 -4.03 14.55 11.70
CA PRO A 168 -3.39 13.28 12.06
C PRO A 168 -1.89 13.24 11.74
N ALA A 169 -1.49 13.83 10.61
CA ALA A 169 -0.07 13.94 10.25
C ALA A 169 0.68 14.88 11.20
N ALA A 170 0.08 16.02 11.56
CA ALA A 170 0.64 16.96 12.53
C ALA A 170 0.77 16.32 13.92
N PHE A 171 -0.17 15.49 14.33
CA PHE A 171 -0.09 14.72 15.57
C PHE A 171 1.13 13.77 15.57
N LEU A 172 1.33 12.98 14.49
CA LEU A 172 2.50 12.12 14.36
C LEU A 172 3.81 12.92 14.32
N PHE A 173 3.80 14.06 13.63
CA PHE A 173 4.96 14.96 13.60
C PHE A 173 5.29 15.50 15.00
N LEU A 174 4.30 15.89 15.77
CA LEU A 174 4.48 16.35 17.15
C LEU A 174 5.07 15.24 18.03
N LEU A 175 4.59 14.01 17.92
CA LEU A 175 5.16 12.86 18.62
C LEU A 175 6.63 12.62 18.24
N TRP A 176 6.96 12.77 16.96
CA TRP A 176 8.34 12.68 16.48
C TRP A 176 9.22 13.77 17.12
N VAL A 177 8.77 15.04 17.16
CA VAL A 177 9.51 16.16 17.80
C VAL A 177 9.71 15.90 19.28
N ILE A 178 8.64 15.57 20.03
CA ILE A 178 8.71 15.34 21.49
C ILE A 178 9.64 14.18 21.84
N SER A 179 9.60 13.11 21.03
CA SER A 179 10.41 11.92 21.29
C SER A 179 11.83 11.99 20.72
N ASN A 180 12.18 13.07 20.00
CA ASN A 180 13.42 13.15 19.21
C ASN A 180 13.56 11.92 18.27
N GLY A 181 12.48 11.52 17.63
CA GLY A 181 12.45 10.39 16.70
C GLY A 181 12.53 9.00 17.31
N ARG A 182 12.42 8.86 18.64
CA ARG A 182 12.57 7.56 19.32
C ARG A 182 11.31 6.72 19.28
N TRP A 183 10.12 7.32 19.21
CA TRP A 183 8.84 6.61 19.25
C TRP A 183 8.28 6.34 17.87
N ILE A 184 8.37 7.32 16.99
CA ILE A 184 7.76 7.30 15.65
C ILE A 184 8.75 7.93 14.67
N GLY A 185 8.80 7.38 13.44
CA GLY A 185 9.60 7.92 12.35
C GLY A 185 8.97 9.17 11.72
N LEU A 186 9.79 10.10 11.23
CA LEU A 186 9.30 11.24 10.45
C LEU A 186 8.54 10.80 9.19
N GLY A 187 8.92 9.65 8.62
CA GLY A 187 8.27 9.07 7.45
C GLY A 187 6.79 8.74 7.66
N ASP A 188 6.42 8.30 8.88
CA ASP A 188 5.03 7.99 9.26
C ASP A 188 4.14 9.23 9.15
N SER A 189 4.64 10.38 9.62
CA SER A 189 3.94 11.67 9.49
C SER A 189 3.75 12.09 8.03
N LYS A 190 4.77 11.90 7.18
CA LYS A 190 4.70 12.21 5.74
C LYS A 190 3.69 11.32 5.03
N LEU A 191 3.66 10.02 5.34
CA LEU A 191 2.67 9.09 4.82
C LEU A 191 1.25 9.50 5.22
N PHE A 192 1.06 9.88 6.49
CA PHE A 192 -0.24 10.27 7.00
C PHE A 192 -0.75 11.63 6.50
N LEU A 193 0.12 12.48 5.98
CA LEU A 193 -0.29 13.66 5.24
C LEU A 193 -1.13 13.27 4.02
N GLY A 194 -0.67 12.31 3.24
CA GLY A 194 -1.42 11.77 2.10
C GLY A 194 -2.67 11.02 2.52
N ALA A 195 -2.63 10.25 3.62
CA ALA A 195 -3.78 9.56 4.17
C ALA A 195 -4.90 10.54 4.56
N GLY A 196 -4.56 11.69 5.13
CA GLY A 196 -5.49 12.76 5.45
C GLY A 196 -6.20 13.28 4.21
N PHE A 197 -5.48 13.60 3.15
CA PHE A 197 -6.07 14.07 1.89
C PHE A 197 -6.91 13.00 1.18
N PHE A 198 -6.53 11.73 1.31
CA PHE A 198 -7.25 10.61 0.70
C PHE A 198 -8.56 10.26 1.41
N LEU A 199 -8.53 10.17 2.75
CA LEU A 199 -9.65 9.70 3.57
C LEU A 199 -10.44 10.82 4.26
N GLY A 200 -9.93 12.05 4.22
CA GLY A 200 -10.41 13.15 5.03
C GLY A 200 -10.05 13.00 6.52
N LEU A 201 -10.34 14.03 7.34
CA LEU A 201 -9.97 14.07 8.76
C LEU A 201 -10.44 12.84 9.52
N LYS A 202 -11.73 12.55 9.43
CA LYS A 202 -12.35 11.46 10.19
C LYS A 202 -11.76 10.10 9.78
N GLY A 203 -11.70 9.80 8.49
CA GLY A 203 -11.14 8.55 7.97
C GLY A 203 -9.67 8.38 8.36
N ALA A 204 -8.88 9.44 8.29
CA ALA A 204 -7.46 9.39 8.67
C ALA A 204 -7.26 9.14 10.17
N ILE A 205 -8.08 9.75 11.06
CA ILE A 205 -8.03 9.45 12.49
C ILE A 205 -8.34 7.98 12.74
N SER A 206 -9.38 7.43 12.11
CA SER A 206 -9.75 6.03 12.27
C SER A 206 -8.69 5.09 11.71
N ALA A 207 -8.10 5.41 10.56
CA ALA A 207 -6.99 4.66 9.99
C ALA A 207 -5.79 4.66 10.95
N LEU A 208 -5.49 5.79 11.59
CA LEU A 208 -4.41 5.89 12.57
C LEU A 208 -4.65 4.99 13.78
N ILE A 209 -5.83 5.09 14.40
CA ILE A 209 -6.21 4.26 15.55
C ILE A 209 -6.12 2.77 15.19
N LEU A 210 -6.68 2.38 14.05
CA LEU A 210 -6.66 1.01 13.57
C LEU A 210 -5.24 0.50 13.33
N SER A 211 -4.37 1.34 12.76
CA SER A 211 -2.96 1.02 12.51
C SER A 211 -2.22 0.71 13.82
N PHE A 212 -2.45 1.51 14.87
CA PHE A 212 -1.88 1.25 16.19
C PHE A 212 -2.40 -0.06 16.78
N TRP A 213 -3.69 -0.37 16.63
CA TRP A 213 -4.26 -1.63 17.14
C TRP A 213 -3.68 -2.83 16.40
N ILE A 214 -3.62 -2.79 15.07
CA ILE A 214 -3.02 -3.89 14.28
C ILE A 214 -1.55 -4.06 14.66
N GLY A 215 -0.80 -2.96 14.76
CA GLY A 215 0.60 -2.99 15.17
C GLY A 215 0.81 -3.54 16.58
N ALA A 216 -0.05 -3.15 17.54
CA ALA A 216 0.00 -3.65 18.91
C ALA A 216 -0.28 -5.15 18.98
N VAL A 217 -1.35 -5.63 18.32
CA VAL A 217 -1.68 -7.05 18.24
C VAL A 217 -0.52 -7.84 17.62
N PHE A 218 0.03 -7.35 16.52
CA PHE A 218 1.17 -7.99 15.87
C PHE A 218 2.40 -8.03 16.79
N GLY A 219 2.71 -6.92 17.47
CA GLY A 219 3.82 -6.85 18.42
C GLY A 219 3.65 -7.84 19.58
N ILE A 220 2.45 -7.92 20.15
CA ILE A 220 2.12 -8.89 21.21
C ILE A 220 2.31 -10.32 20.69
N LEU A 221 1.78 -10.66 19.54
CA LEU A 221 1.94 -11.98 18.93
C LEU A 221 3.40 -12.34 18.72
N LEU A 222 4.22 -11.41 18.26
CA LEU A 222 5.66 -11.62 18.09
C LEU A 222 6.36 -11.96 19.42
N LEU A 223 5.99 -11.30 20.51
CA LEU A 223 6.54 -11.58 21.85
C LEU A 223 6.16 -12.99 22.32
N PHE A 224 4.94 -13.46 22.04
CA PHE A 224 4.50 -14.81 22.43
C PHE A 224 5.20 -15.92 21.62
N PHE A 225 5.34 -15.72 20.30
CA PHE A 225 5.83 -16.79 19.41
C PHE A 225 7.36 -16.85 19.29
N LYS A 226 8.08 -15.77 19.55
CA LYS A 226 9.54 -15.72 19.44
C LYS A 226 10.20 -15.44 20.78
N LYS A 227 10.50 -16.48 21.56
CA LYS A 227 11.18 -16.43 22.88
C LYS A 227 12.52 -15.66 22.95
N LYS A 228 13.09 -15.22 21.82
CA LYS A 228 14.38 -14.53 21.73
C LYS A 228 14.30 -13.10 21.13
N ILE A 229 13.11 -12.55 20.88
CA ILE A 229 13.01 -11.17 20.43
C ILE A 229 13.20 -10.25 21.62
N SER A 230 14.23 -9.41 21.58
CA SER A 230 14.39 -8.30 22.51
C SER A 230 13.24 -7.30 22.31
N LEU A 231 12.77 -6.70 23.41
CA LEU A 231 11.84 -5.55 23.38
C LEU A 231 12.38 -4.34 22.59
N LYS A 232 13.65 -4.38 22.21
CA LYS A 232 14.32 -3.38 21.36
C LYS A 232 14.25 -3.71 19.86
N ALA A 233 13.55 -4.78 19.46
CA ALA A 233 13.43 -5.10 18.04
C ALA A 233 12.55 -4.06 17.35
N GLU A 234 13.13 -3.31 16.43
CA GLU A 234 12.42 -2.34 15.60
C GLU A 234 11.51 -3.07 14.60
N VAL A 235 10.22 -2.86 14.73
CA VAL A 235 9.22 -3.35 13.76
C VAL A 235 8.84 -2.16 12.86
N PRO A 236 8.93 -2.30 11.53
CA PRO A 236 8.53 -1.24 10.61
C PRO A 236 7.04 -0.94 10.79
N PHE A 237 6.69 0.34 10.95
CA PHE A 237 5.31 0.76 11.23
C PHE A 237 4.51 1.09 9.97
N GLY A 238 5.19 1.43 8.86
CA GLY A 238 4.56 1.75 7.58
C GLY A 238 3.59 0.70 7.03
N PRO A 239 3.86 -0.62 7.13
CA PRO A 239 2.90 -1.64 6.73
C PRO A 239 1.57 -1.58 7.50
N PHE A 240 1.61 -1.30 8.80
CA PHE A 240 0.40 -1.18 9.63
C PHE A 240 -0.37 0.10 9.30
N LEU A 241 0.36 1.20 9.05
CA LEU A 241 -0.24 2.45 8.58
C LEU A 241 -0.95 2.26 7.24
N SER A 242 -0.29 1.62 6.27
CA SER A 242 -0.87 1.33 4.96
C SER A 242 -2.09 0.42 5.07
N LEU A 243 -2.03 -0.62 5.90
CA LEU A 243 -3.18 -1.50 6.17
C LEU A 243 -4.34 -0.75 6.79
N GLY A 244 -4.10 0.10 7.80
CA GLY A 244 -5.14 0.92 8.41
C GLY A 244 -5.83 1.84 7.41
N ILE A 245 -5.05 2.50 6.53
CA ILE A 245 -5.57 3.35 5.44
C ILE A 245 -6.47 2.52 4.51
N MET A 246 -6.00 1.35 4.05
CA MET A 246 -6.74 0.49 3.13
C MET A 246 -8.02 -0.08 3.74
N VAL A 247 -7.97 -0.53 5.01
CA VAL A 247 -9.17 -1.04 5.68
C VAL A 247 -10.24 0.03 5.80
N ILE A 248 -9.88 1.25 6.19
CA ILE A 248 -10.86 2.36 6.27
C ILE A 248 -11.35 2.77 4.88
N PHE A 249 -10.51 2.73 3.86
CA PHE A 249 -10.92 2.99 2.49
C PHE A 249 -11.97 1.98 2.01
N PHE A 250 -11.77 0.68 2.25
CA PHE A 250 -12.72 -0.35 1.83
C PHE A 250 -13.96 -0.44 2.74
N PHE A 251 -13.80 -0.20 4.02
CA PHE A 251 -14.86 -0.35 5.02
C PHE A 251 -15.09 0.93 5.82
N PRO A 252 -15.60 2.01 5.18
CA PRO A 252 -15.78 3.31 5.86
C PRO A 252 -16.75 3.24 7.04
N ARG A 253 -17.69 2.28 7.06
CA ARG A 253 -18.61 2.04 8.21
C ARG A 253 -17.92 1.52 9.46
N PHE A 254 -16.74 0.92 9.33
CA PHE A 254 -15.92 0.56 10.47
C PHE A 254 -15.55 1.78 11.31
N PHE A 255 -15.53 2.94 10.68
CA PHE A 255 -15.35 4.24 11.30
C PHE A 255 -16.49 4.62 12.28
N ASP A 256 -17.75 4.45 11.89
CA ASP A 256 -18.90 4.81 12.72
C ASP A 256 -18.90 4.02 14.04
N PHE A 257 -18.44 2.77 14.01
CA PHE A 257 -18.27 1.94 15.20
C PHE A 257 -17.17 2.45 16.13
N THR A 258 -15.99 2.78 15.58
CA THR A 258 -14.85 3.25 16.38
C THR A 258 -15.08 4.62 16.98
N PHE A 259 -15.70 5.55 16.22
CA PHE A 259 -15.93 6.91 16.69
C PHE A 259 -17.09 6.99 17.71
N ASN A 260 -18.16 6.24 17.50
CA ASN A 260 -19.27 6.16 18.46
C ASN A 260 -18.87 5.43 19.75
N ALA A 261 -17.93 4.48 19.70
CA ALA A 261 -17.41 3.80 20.90
C ALA A 261 -16.53 4.70 21.79
N PHE A 262 -15.97 5.81 21.23
CA PHE A 262 -15.14 6.75 21.99
C PHE A 262 -15.91 8.02 22.43
N LEU A 263 -17.13 8.24 21.91
CA LEU A 263 -17.97 9.40 22.28
C LEU A 263 -19.08 9.05 23.28
N VAL A 264 -19.19 7.79 23.71
CA VAL A 264 -20.02 7.32 24.82
C VAL A 264 -19.13 7.07 26.03
#